data_3ce7d106861eda379d92af41960f72a4
#
_entry.id   3ce7d106861eda379d92af41960f72a4
#
_cell.length_a   1.000
_cell.length_b   1.000
_cell.length_c   1.000
_cell.angle_alpha   90.00
_cell.angle_beta   90.00
_cell.angle_gamma   90.00
#
_symmetry.space_group_name_H-M   'P 1'
#
loop_
_entity.id
_entity.type
_entity.pdbx_description
1 polymer ?
#
loop_
_entity_poly.entity_id
_entity_poly.type
_entity_poly.pdbx_seq_one_letter_code
_entity_poly.pdbx_strand_id
1 'polypeptide(L)'
;MLVDTHAHIYSAEFDADKERAVQRAVAAGVAKIVMPNIDASVEAAMWQMHRLFPEICYPSMGLHPCSVKADYQFELNRMEGLFSKDNYVAVGETGLDYYWDKTFVEEQKQAFSRQLSWSKALGLPIIIHSRDSIDDCIQLFAKAQDGRLAGVFHCFSGNREQLERIKDAGGKIGIGGVATFKNGGLDKTLVPEDLPFMVLETDAPYLAPVPHRGKRNEPAYIPLVVERLAQLLGTDKAGIELATTANARELFPKIFEGATT
;
A
#
# COMPACT_ATOMS: atom_id res chain seq x y z
N MET A 1 3.89 16.39 -8.46
CA MET A 1 4.00 15.84 -7.08
C MET A 1 3.68 14.36 -7.14
N LEU A 2 4.52 13.51 -6.56
CA LEU A 2 4.32 12.07 -6.50
C LEU A 2 3.97 11.63 -5.07
N VAL A 3 3.24 10.53 -4.96
CA VAL A 3 2.89 9.89 -3.68
C VAL A 3 3.32 8.44 -3.75
N ASP A 4 4.06 7.97 -2.76
CA ASP A 4 4.34 6.55 -2.53
C ASP A 4 3.32 6.03 -1.52
N THR A 5 2.34 5.27 -2.00
CA THR A 5 1.24 4.81 -1.14
C THR A 5 1.58 3.56 -0.32
N HIS A 6 2.81 3.01 -0.47
CA HIS A 6 3.23 1.83 0.27
C HIS A 6 4.76 1.70 0.31
N ALA A 7 5.39 2.06 1.44
CA ALA A 7 6.82 1.86 1.64
C ALA A 7 7.19 1.61 3.11
N HIS A 8 7.94 0.54 3.37
CA HIS A 8 8.47 0.20 4.70
C HIS A 8 9.82 0.89 4.94
N ILE A 9 9.87 2.22 4.76
CA ILE A 9 11.12 2.99 4.88
C ILE A 9 11.68 3.03 6.31
N TYR A 10 10.92 2.57 7.28
CA TYR A 10 11.31 2.37 8.67
C TYR A 10 12.07 1.06 8.91
N SER A 11 12.10 0.14 7.93
CA SER A 11 12.69 -1.19 8.08
C SER A 11 14.20 -1.17 8.25
N ALA A 12 14.77 -2.25 8.80
CA ALA A 12 16.18 -2.36 9.14
C ALA A 12 17.11 -2.18 7.92
N GLU A 13 16.64 -2.49 6.73
CA GLU A 13 17.37 -2.28 5.47
C GLU A 13 17.71 -0.80 5.23
N PHE A 14 17.01 0.13 5.89
CA PHE A 14 17.26 1.55 5.80
C PHE A 14 18.02 2.14 6.99
N ASP A 15 18.37 1.36 8.02
CA ASP A 15 18.99 1.89 9.25
C ASP A 15 20.25 2.72 9.01
N ALA A 16 21.03 2.36 8.01
CA ALA A 16 22.27 3.07 7.67
C ALA A 16 22.03 4.45 7.02
N ASP A 17 20.84 4.69 6.41
CA ASP A 17 20.62 5.90 5.58
C ASP A 17 19.16 6.33 5.45
N LYS A 18 18.26 5.95 6.36
CA LYS A 18 16.81 6.22 6.26
C LYS A 18 16.45 7.68 6.03
N GLU A 19 17.12 8.61 6.71
CA GLU A 19 16.88 10.05 6.51
C GLU A 19 17.31 10.49 5.09
N ARG A 20 18.46 9.99 4.62
CA ARG A 20 18.94 10.25 3.26
C ARG A 20 18.05 9.62 2.20
N ALA A 21 17.42 8.46 2.50
CA ALA A 21 16.46 7.84 1.59
C ALA A 21 15.21 8.71 1.43
N VAL A 22 14.68 9.31 2.52
CA VAL A 22 13.59 10.30 2.42
C VAL A 22 14.02 11.54 1.63
N GLN A 23 15.24 12.05 1.88
CA GLN A 23 15.75 13.22 1.13
C GLN A 23 15.86 12.92 -0.36
N ARG A 24 16.34 11.72 -0.75
CA ARG A 24 16.35 11.30 -2.16
C ARG A 24 14.94 11.19 -2.75
N ALA A 25 13.97 10.67 -1.98
CA ALA A 25 12.58 10.60 -2.40
C ALA A 25 12.02 12.01 -2.71
N VAL A 26 12.23 12.96 -1.82
CA VAL A 26 11.82 14.37 -2.00
C VAL A 26 12.49 14.98 -3.23
N ALA A 27 13.80 14.77 -3.40
CA ALA A 27 14.54 15.25 -4.58
C ALA A 27 14.03 14.62 -5.89
N ALA A 28 13.45 13.40 -5.84
CA ALA A 28 12.80 12.73 -6.95
C ALA A 28 11.33 13.15 -7.16
N GLY A 29 10.81 14.09 -6.37
CA GLY A 29 9.45 14.60 -6.50
C GLY A 29 8.38 13.86 -5.67
N VAL A 30 8.78 12.89 -4.82
CA VAL A 30 7.88 12.19 -3.90
C VAL A 30 7.62 13.07 -2.68
N ALA A 31 6.41 13.55 -2.53
CA ALA A 31 6.02 14.47 -1.46
C ALA A 31 5.40 13.78 -0.24
N LYS A 32 4.85 12.59 -0.43
CA LYS A 32 4.14 11.84 0.60
C LYS A 32 4.48 10.35 0.51
N ILE A 33 4.64 9.70 1.66
CA ILE A 33 4.93 8.27 1.80
C ILE A 33 3.99 7.69 2.85
N VAL A 34 3.16 6.74 2.47
CA VAL A 34 2.37 5.95 3.42
C VAL A 34 3.19 4.76 3.88
N MET A 35 3.31 4.61 5.20
CA MET A 35 4.09 3.54 5.84
C MET A 35 3.12 2.50 6.44
N PRO A 36 2.93 1.35 5.80
CA PRO A 36 2.08 0.30 6.35
C PRO A 36 2.75 -0.39 7.55
N ASN A 37 1.93 -0.70 8.57
CA ASN A 37 2.39 -1.50 9.70
C ASN A 37 2.38 -2.99 9.33
N ILE A 38 3.29 -3.76 9.92
CA ILE A 38 3.34 -5.23 9.79
C ILE A 38 2.79 -5.87 11.07
N ASP A 39 3.37 -5.52 12.21
CA ASP A 39 3.00 -5.99 13.55
C ASP A 39 3.60 -5.09 14.64
N ALA A 40 3.52 -5.52 15.91
CA ALA A 40 4.03 -4.77 17.04
C ALA A 40 5.53 -4.44 16.96
N SER A 41 6.33 -5.27 16.31
CA SER A 41 7.79 -5.16 16.29
C SER A 41 8.29 -3.92 15.54
N VAL A 42 7.50 -3.42 14.58
CA VAL A 42 7.91 -2.31 13.70
C VAL A 42 7.28 -0.96 14.10
N GLU A 43 6.29 -0.95 14.98
CA GLU A 43 5.54 0.27 15.33
C GLU A 43 6.43 1.42 15.80
N ALA A 44 7.39 1.13 16.68
CA ALA A 44 8.28 2.15 17.23
C ALA A 44 9.15 2.81 16.15
N ALA A 45 9.68 2.02 15.20
CA ALA A 45 10.49 2.50 14.10
C ALA A 45 9.65 3.31 13.09
N MET A 46 8.43 2.86 12.79
CA MET A 46 7.49 3.58 11.92
C MET A 46 7.13 4.95 12.51
N TRP A 47 6.78 5.03 13.80
CA TRP A 47 6.50 6.29 14.48
C TRP A 47 7.74 7.20 14.61
N GLN A 48 8.95 6.63 14.72
CA GLN A 48 10.18 7.41 14.67
C GLN A 48 10.31 8.12 13.32
N MET A 49 10.05 7.44 12.21
CA MET A 49 10.09 8.04 10.87
C MET A 49 9.04 9.15 10.71
N HIS A 50 7.81 8.92 11.19
CA HIS A 50 6.79 9.97 11.18
C HIS A 50 7.22 11.21 11.97
N ARG A 51 7.77 11.05 13.17
CA ARG A 51 8.26 12.19 13.98
C ARG A 51 9.40 12.97 13.33
N LEU A 52 10.28 12.28 12.58
CA LEU A 52 11.36 12.93 11.83
C LEU A 52 10.86 13.67 10.59
N PHE A 53 9.80 13.13 9.94
CA PHE A 53 9.27 13.65 8.68
C PHE A 53 7.73 13.69 8.71
N PRO A 54 7.11 14.50 9.59
CA PRO A 54 5.66 14.45 9.82
C PRO A 54 4.82 14.84 8.60
N GLU A 55 5.39 15.68 7.72
CA GLU A 55 4.72 16.12 6.49
C GLU A 55 4.94 15.18 5.29
N ILE A 56 5.76 14.14 5.45
CA ILE A 56 6.17 13.24 4.35
C ILE A 56 5.79 11.79 4.66
N CYS A 57 6.08 11.29 5.85
CA CYS A 57 5.94 9.89 6.25
C CYS A 57 4.70 9.71 7.14
N TYR A 58 3.71 8.96 6.67
CA TYR A 58 2.41 8.79 7.32
C TYR A 58 2.17 7.35 7.75
N PRO A 59 1.94 7.08 9.04
CA PRO A 59 1.76 5.72 9.53
C PRO A 59 0.36 5.19 9.25
N SER A 60 0.25 3.90 8.94
CA SER A 60 -0.99 3.14 9.01
C SER A 60 -0.89 2.04 10.06
N MET A 61 -2.01 1.42 10.43
CA MET A 61 -2.06 0.39 11.47
C MET A 61 -2.82 -0.83 10.97
N GLY A 62 -2.18 -1.99 11.04
CA GLY A 62 -2.78 -3.26 10.69
C GLY A 62 -1.90 -4.44 11.09
N LEU A 63 -2.47 -5.64 11.06
CA LEU A 63 -1.78 -6.90 11.24
C LEU A 63 -1.63 -7.57 9.89
N HIS A 64 -0.38 -7.65 9.44
CA HIS A 64 -0.01 -8.30 8.18
C HIS A 64 -0.32 -9.82 8.25
N PRO A 65 -0.81 -10.45 7.17
CA PRO A 65 -1.18 -11.87 7.18
C PRO A 65 -0.04 -12.81 7.62
N CYS A 66 1.20 -12.52 7.28
CA CYS A 66 2.36 -13.33 7.72
C CYS A 66 2.61 -13.25 9.24
N SER A 67 2.12 -12.20 9.90
CA SER A 67 2.20 -12.04 11.36
C SER A 67 0.96 -12.57 12.10
N VAL A 68 -0.03 -13.11 11.40
CA VAL A 68 -1.16 -13.79 12.01
C VAL A 68 -0.71 -15.15 12.56
N LYS A 69 -0.82 -15.32 13.88
CA LYS A 69 -0.45 -16.52 14.62
C LYS A 69 -1.57 -16.90 15.58
N ALA A 70 -1.35 -17.89 16.46
CA ALA A 70 -2.36 -18.37 17.40
C ALA A 70 -2.91 -17.27 18.34
N ASP A 71 -2.14 -16.23 18.60
CA ASP A 71 -2.48 -15.09 19.47
C ASP A 71 -3.03 -13.86 18.70
N TYR A 72 -3.33 -14.00 17.42
CA TYR A 72 -3.74 -12.89 16.54
C TYR A 72 -4.90 -12.04 17.11
N GLN A 73 -5.81 -12.64 17.87
CA GLN A 73 -6.92 -11.90 18.48
C GLN A 73 -6.45 -10.92 19.57
N PHE A 74 -5.42 -11.31 20.33
CA PHE A 74 -4.79 -10.41 21.30
C PHE A 74 -4.14 -9.23 20.58
N GLU A 75 -3.37 -9.49 19.52
CA GLU A 75 -2.74 -8.44 18.71
C GLU A 75 -3.78 -7.51 18.07
N LEU A 76 -4.86 -8.04 17.51
CA LEU A 76 -5.93 -7.23 16.96
C LEU A 76 -6.61 -6.35 18.02
N ASN A 77 -6.86 -6.87 19.23
CA ASN A 77 -7.45 -6.08 20.32
C ASN A 77 -6.50 -4.92 20.74
N ARG A 78 -5.20 -5.18 20.79
CA ARG A 78 -4.18 -4.19 21.10
C ARG A 78 -4.17 -3.09 20.03
N MET A 79 -4.11 -3.47 18.75
CA MET A 79 -4.07 -2.53 17.61
C MET A 79 -5.34 -1.67 17.53
N GLU A 80 -6.52 -2.27 17.75
CA GLU A 80 -7.79 -1.53 17.76
C GLU A 80 -7.79 -0.40 18.80
N GLY A 81 -7.19 -0.67 19.97
CA GLY A 81 -7.05 0.34 21.02
C GLY A 81 -6.09 1.49 20.67
N LEU A 82 -5.20 1.32 19.68
CA LEU A 82 -4.26 2.36 19.25
C LEU A 82 -4.91 3.39 18.33
N PHE A 83 -5.94 3.03 17.56
CA PHE A 83 -6.64 3.99 16.67
C PHE A 83 -7.26 5.18 17.41
N SER A 84 -7.56 5.03 18.69
CA SER A 84 -8.08 6.13 19.52
C SER A 84 -6.99 7.02 20.12
N LYS A 85 -5.73 6.60 20.05
CA LYS A 85 -4.59 7.27 20.69
C LYS A 85 -3.71 8.00 19.69
N ASP A 86 -3.63 7.46 18.48
CA ASP A 86 -2.67 7.88 17.47
C ASP A 86 -3.36 8.20 16.13
N ASN A 87 -2.77 9.10 15.35
CA ASN A 87 -3.34 9.54 14.08
C ASN A 87 -2.85 8.69 12.90
N TYR A 88 -3.47 7.54 12.70
CA TYR A 88 -3.22 6.71 11.52
C TYR A 88 -4.00 7.19 10.31
N VAL A 89 -3.41 7.02 9.12
CA VAL A 89 -4.01 7.47 7.84
C VAL A 89 -4.73 6.34 7.08
N ALA A 90 -4.49 5.09 7.47
CA ALA A 90 -5.12 3.92 6.87
C ALA A 90 -5.16 2.75 7.86
N VAL A 91 -5.98 1.74 7.55
CA VAL A 91 -5.90 0.40 8.13
C VAL A 91 -5.02 -0.46 7.22
N GLY A 92 -3.94 -0.97 7.74
CA GLY A 92 -3.03 -1.83 6.95
C GLY A 92 -1.56 -1.76 7.41
N GLU A 93 -0.83 -2.70 6.95
CA GLU A 93 -1.11 -3.70 5.90
C GLU A 93 -1.88 -4.87 6.47
N THR A 94 -2.84 -5.40 5.72
CA THR A 94 -3.64 -6.55 6.08
C THR A 94 -4.05 -7.32 4.82
N GLY A 95 -4.66 -8.48 4.97
CA GLY A 95 -5.07 -9.28 3.81
C GLY A 95 -4.76 -10.76 4.00
N LEU A 96 -4.37 -11.44 2.93
CA LEU A 96 -4.11 -12.87 2.92
C LEU A 96 -2.78 -13.20 2.21
N ASP A 97 -2.03 -14.16 2.76
CA ASP A 97 -0.82 -14.70 2.16
C ASP A 97 -0.85 -16.23 2.22
N TYR A 98 -0.93 -16.86 1.04
CA TYR A 98 -0.95 -18.32 0.89
C TYR A 98 0.37 -18.87 0.37
N TYR A 99 1.40 -18.02 0.32
CA TYR A 99 2.72 -18.40 -0.15
C TYR A 99 3.64 -18.87 1.00
N TRP A 100 3.76 -18.05 2.07
CA TRP A 100 4.75 -18.30 3.11
C TRP A 100 4.31 -19.33 4.14
N ASP A 101 3.18 -19.14 4.81
CA ASP A 101 2.70 -20.01 5.87
C ASP A 101 1.19 -20.20 5.77
N LYS A 102 0.78 -21.43 5.52
CA LYS A 102 -0.64 -21.80 5.38
C LYS A 102 -1.26 -22.36 6.64
N THR A 103 -0.53 -22.35 7.77
CA THR A 103 -1.02 -22.88 9.04
C THR A 103 -2.23 -22.12 9.56
N PHE A 104 -2.28 -20.80 9.35
CA PHE A 104 -3.26 -19.88 9.93
C PHE A 104 -4.17 -19.22 8.88
N VAL A 105 -4.52 -19.93 7.79
CA VAL A 105 -5.33 -19.35 6.71
C VAL A 105 -6.71 -18.86 7.20
N GLU A 106 -7.39 -19.61 8.02
CA GLU A 106 -8.72 -19.22 8.52
C GLU A 106 -8.62 -18.05 9.50
N GLU A 107 -7.56 -18.01 10.32
CA GLU A 107 -7.24 -16.90 11.21
C GLU A 107 -6.89 -15.64 10.40
N GLN A 108 -6.15 -15.76 9.29
CA GLN A 108 -5.90 -14.64 8.37
C GLN A 108 -7.21 -14.07 7.81
N LYS A 109 -8.15 -14.91 7.36
CA LYS A 109 -9.48 -14.47 6.88
C LYS A 109 -10.29 -13.77 7.96
N GLN A 110 -10.24 -14.26 9.20
CA GLN A 110 -10.91 -13.62 10.34
C GLN A 110 -10.25 -12.29 10.68
N ALA A 111 -8.92 -12.25 10.73
CA ALA A 111 -8.15 -11.02 10.99
C ALA A 111 -8.41 -9.96 9.91
N PHE A 112 -8.40 -10.35 8.64
CA PHE A 112 -8.71 -9.45 7.53
C PHE A 112 -10.15 -8.92 7.61
N SER A 113 -11.12 -9.81 7.87
CA SER A 113 -12.54 -9.40 8.01
C SER A 113 -12.75 -8.40 9.15
N ARG A 114 -12.04 -8.57 10.28
CA ARG A 114 -12.09 -7.61 11.39
C ARG A 114 -11.48 -6.27 11.01
N GLN A 115 -10.37 -6.25 10.31
CA GLN A 115 -9.70 -5.04 9.85
C GLN A 115 -10.51 -4.30 8.77
N LEU A 116 -11.23 -5.01 7.89
CA LEU A 116 -12.24 -4.42 7.00
C LEU A 116 -13.33 -3.69 7.80
N SER A 117 -13.75 -4.25 8.92
CA SER A 117 -14.74 -3.60 9.80
C SER A 117 -14.18 -2.34 10.46
N TRP A 118 -12.90 -2.33 10.87
CA TRP A 118 -12.24 -1.12 11.39
C TRP A 118 -12.17 -0.01 10.34
N SER A 119 -11.76 -0.36 9.11
CA SER A 119 -11.70 0.60 8.00
C SER A 119 -13.03 1.33 7.84
N LYS A 120 -14.14 0.60 7.82
CA LYS A 120 -15.49 1.19 7.73
C LYS A 120 -15.86 2.03 8.94
N ALA A 121 -15.60 1.53 10.14
CA ALA A 121 -15.98 2.22 11.38
C ALA A 121 -15.20 3.53 11.58
N LEU A 122 -13.95 3.56 11.15
CA LEU A 122 -13.04 4.71 11.28
C LEU A 122 -13.09 5.66 10.08
N GLY A 123 -13.71 5.24 8.97
CA GLY A 123 -13.66 6.00 7.71
C GLY A 123 -12.24 6.10 7.13
N LEU A 124 -11.38 5.11 7.40
CA LEU A 124 -10.02 5.04 6.89
C LEU A 124 -9.94 4.06 5.72
N PRO A 125 -9.13 4.34 4.69
CA PRO A 125 -8.89 3.37 3.63
C PRO A 125 -8.16 2.13 4.16
N ILE A 126 -8.30 1.01 3.44
CA ILE A 126 -7.59 -0.23 3.79
C ILE A 126 -6.52 -0.56 2.75
N ILE A 127 -5.33 -0.98 3.21
CA ILE A 127 -4.21 -1.41 2.37
C ILE A 127 -4.16 -2.93 2.42
N ILE A 128 -4.41 -3.56 1.25
CA ILE A 128 -4.65 -5.00 1.14
C ILE A 128 -3.45 -5.70 0.50
N HIS A 129 -2.82 -6.56 1.28
CA HIS A 129 -1.85 -7.54 0.81
C HIS A 129 -2.55 -8.75 0.21
N SER A 130 -2.04 -9.24 -0.93
CA SER A 130 -2.53 -10.48 -1.52
C SER A 130 -1.39 -11.23 -2.22
N ARG A 131 -1.07 -12.42 -1.72
CA ARG A 131 -0.08 -13.29 -2.34
C ARG A 131 -0.60 -14.71 -2.45
N ASP A 132 -0.78 -15.20 -3.70
CA ASP A 132 -1.47 -16.45 -4.02
C ASP A 132 -2.92 -16.52 -3.46
N SER A 133 -3.54 -15.37 -3.18
CA SER A 133 -4.79 -15.23 -2.42
C SER A 133 -5.71 -14.12 -2.94
N ILE A 134 -5.39 -13.52 -4.09
CA ILE A 134 -6.09 -12.31 -4.58
C ILE A 134 -7.59 -12.50 -4.73
N ASP A 135 -8.05 -13.67 -5.18
CA ASP A 135 -9.48 -13.96 -5.36
C ASP A 135 -10.25 -13.98 -4.03
N ASP A 136 -9.66 -14.57 -2.99
CA ASP A 136 -10.24 -14.58 -1.65
C ASP A 136 -10.23 -13.16 -1.05
N CYS A 137 -9.16 -12.38 -1.27
CA CYS A 137 -9.11 -10.97 -0.86
C CYS A 137 -10.22 -10.14 -1.53
N ILE A 138 -10.39 -10.28 -2.85
CA ILE A 138 -11.46 -9.60 -3.60
C ILE A 138 -12.85 -10.01 -3.05
N GLN A 139 -13.06 -11.31 -2.83
CA GLN A 139 -14.34 -11.81 -2.31
C GLN A 139 -14.66 -11.23 -0.93
N LEU A 140 -13.69 -11.21 0.00
CA LEU A 140 -13.90 -10.66 1.34
C LEU A 140 -14.11 -9.15 1.30
N PHE A 141 -13.35 -8.43 0.49
CA PHE A 141 -13.51 -6.99 0.31
C PHE A 141 -14.88 -6.65 -0.26
N ALA A 142 -15.30 -7.31 -1.36
CA ALA A 142 -16.61 -7.11 -1.99
C ALA A 142 -17.76 -7.46 -1.05
N LYS A 143 -17.64 -8.55 -0.28
CA LYS A 143 -18.64 -8.94 0.74
C LYS A 143 -18.76 -7.91 1.85
N ALA A 144 -17.69 -7.24 2.23
CA ALA A 144 -17.68 -6.21 3.26
C ALA A 144 -18.20 -4.85 2.75
N GLN A 145 -18.27 -4.65 1.44
CA GLN A 145 -18.64 -3.38 0.81
C GLN A 145 -20.10 -2.99 1.09
N ASP A 146 -20.29 -1.75 1.54
CA ASP A 146 -21.59 -1.14 1.77
C ASP A 146 -21.64 0.34 1.33
N GLY A 147 -20.71 0.73 0.45
CA GLY A 147 -20.52 2.09 -0.05
C GLY A 147 -19.57 2.97 0.78
N ARG A 148 -19.11 2.48 1.94
CA ARG A 148 -18.19 3.23 2.84
C ARG A 148 -16.76 2.74 2.81
N LEU A 149 -16.50 1.56 2.23
CA LEU A 149 -15.19 0.94 2.24
C LEU A 149 -14.37 1.46 1.04
N ALA A 150 -13.27 2.13 1.31
CA ALA A 150 -12.24 2.48 0.33
C ALA A 150 -11.00 1.61 0.55
N GLY A 151 -10.37 1.11 -0.51
CA GLY A 151 -9.20 0.26 -0.35
C GLY A 151 -8.31 0.19 -1.57
N VAL A 152 -7.07 -0.24 -1.34
CA VAL A 152 -6.08 -0.50 -2.38
C VAL A 152 -5.54 -1.92 -2.24
N PHE A 153 -5.57 -2.65 -3.33
CA PHE A 153 -4.84 -3.91 -3.49
C PHE A 153 -3.40 -3.54 -3.87
N HIS A 154 -2.51 -3.50 -2.85
CA HIS A 154 -1.14 -3.10 -3.06
C HIS A 154 -0.39 -4.15 -3.88
N CYS A 155 0.69 -3.74 -4.55
CA CYS A 155 1.55 -4.60 -5.37
C CYS A 155 0.77 -5.46 -6.37
N PHE A 156 -0.25 -4.85 -7.00
CA PHE A 156 -1.14 -5.58 -7.90
C PHE A 156 -0.36 -6.25 -9.04
N SER A 157 -0.55 -7.54 -9.18
CA SER A 157 0.03 -8.39 -10.22
C SER A 157 -0.99 -9.39 -10.79
N GLY A 158 -2.28 -9.10 -10.60
CA GLY A 158 -3.39 -9.93 -11.05
C GLY A 158 -3.67 -9.80 -12.55
N ASN A 159 -4.68 -10.53 -13.01
CA ASN A 159 -5.17 -10.53 -14.38
C ASN A 159 -6.31 -9.51 -14.59
N ARG A 160 -6.79 -9.40 -15.84
CA ARG A 160 -7.86 -8.46 -16.23
C ARG A 160 -9.15 -8.70 -15.47
N GLU A 161 -9.58 -9.96 -15.31
CA GLU A 161 -10.81 -10.30 -14.60
C GLU A 161 -10.75 -9.86 -13.12
N GLN A 162 -9.62 -10.12 -12.46
CA GLN A 162 -9.41 -9.71 -11.08
C GLN A 162 -9.42 -8.19 -10.92
N LEU A 163 -8.80 -7.45 -11.86
CA LEU A 163 -8.85 -6.00 -11.89
C LEU A 163 -10.29 -5.47 -12.01
N GLU A 164 -11.10 -6.01 -12.92
CA GLU A 164 -12.49 -5.58 -13.07
C GLU A 164 -13.29 -5.83 -11.78
N ARG A 165 -13.11 -6.99 -11.16
CA ARG A 165 -13.79 -7.30 -9.88
C ARG A 165 -13.35 -6.36 -8.74
N ILE A 166 -12.09 -5.93 -8.71
CA ILE A 166 -11.60 -4.91 -7.76
C ILE A 166 -12.30 -3.58 -8.02
N LYS A 167 -12.38 -3.14 -9.29
CA LYS A 167 -13.04 -1.89 -9.69
C LYS A 167 -14.54 -1.92 -9.35
N ASP A 168 -15.23 -3.03 -9.67
CA ASP A 168 -16.65 -3.23 -9.37
C ASP A 168 -16.93 -3.18 -7.86
N ALA A 169 -15.99 -3.62 -7.04
CA ALA A 169 -16.05 -3.51 -5.58
C ALA A 169 -15.64 -2.13 -5.04
N GLY A 170 -15.30 -1.16 -5.91
CA GLY A 170 -14.86 0.18 -5.50
C GLY A 170 -13.42 0.26 -4.98
N GLY A 171 -12.59 -0.75 -5.29
CA GLY A 171 -11.18 -0.78 -4.94
C GLY A 171 -10.27 -0.07 -5.96
N LYS A 172 -9.08 0.28 -5.50
CA LYS A 172 -7.96 0.75 -6.34
C LYS A 172 -6.83 -0.28 -6.33
N ILE A 173 -5.86 -0.12 -7.23
CA ILE A 173 -4.67 -0.97 -7.34
C ILE A 173 -3.40 -0.15 -7.13
N GLY A 174 -2.46 -0.71 -6.38
CA GLY A 174 -1.11 -0.16 -6.21
C GLY A 174 -0.18 -0.68 -7.30
N ILE A 175 0.45 0.24 -8.02
CA ILE A 175 1.38 -0.08 -9.11
C ILE A 175 2.79 0.33 -8.72
N GLY A 176 3.66 -0.67 -8.60
CA GLY A 176 5.05 -0.51 -8.18
C GLY A 176 6.05 -1.05 -9.20
N GLY A 177 7.24 -1.41 -8.71
CA GLY A 177 8.38 -1.87 -9.51
C GLY A 177 8.07 -3.04 -10.44
N VAL A 178 7.10 -3.88 -10.09
CA VAL A 178 6.65 -5.05 -10.90
C VAL A 178 6.22 -4.62 -12.31
N ALA A 179 5.67 -3.42 -12.48
CA ALA A 179 5.30 -2.89 -13.80
C ALA A 179 6.48 -2.81 -14.79
N THR A 180 7.70 -2.72 -14.27
CA THR A 180 8.93 -2.64 -15.08
C THR A 180 9.51 -4.01 -15.44
N PHE A 181 8.98 -5.10 -14.87
CA PHE A 181 9.55 -6.43 -15.05
C PHE A 181 9.08 -7.06 -16.37
N LYS A 182 10.02 -7.67 -17.09
CA LYS A 182 9.72 -8.33 -18.37
C LYS A 182 8.60 -9.37 -18.28
N ASN A 183 8.49 -10.05 -17.12
CA ASN A 183 7.49 -11.09 -16.87
C ASN A 183 6.47 -10.65 -15.82
N GLY A 184 6.30 -9.34 -15.59
CA GLY A 184 5.37 -8.80 -14.59
C GLY A 184 3.89 -8.94 -14.95
N GLY A 185 3.57 -9.17 -16.24
CA GLY A 185 2.23 -9.44 -16.72
C GLY A 185 1.31 -8.21 -16.87
N LEU A 186 1.66 -7.09 -16.26
CA LEU A 186 0.83 -5.88 -16.26
C LEU A 186 0.65 -5.25 -17.65
N ASP A 187 1.58 -5.48 -18.57
CA ASP A 187 1.49 -5.08 -19.98
C ASP A 187 0.31 -5.77 -20.73
N LYS A 188 -0.18 -6.89 -20.23
CA LYS A 188 -1.33 -7.61 -20.77
C LYS A 188 -2.64 -7.33 -20.03
N THR A 189 -2.53 -6.73 -18.86
CA THR A 189 -3.67 -6.51 -17.95
C THR A 189 -4.17 -5.07 -18.01
N LEU A 190 -3.26 -4.10 -18.01
CA LEU A 190 -3.61 -2.68 -17.89
C LEU A 190 -3.92 -2.05 -19.25
N VAL A 191 -4.95 -1.20 -19.26
CA VAL A 191 -5.33 -0.34 -20.39
C VAL A 191 -5.49 1.10 -19.90
N PRO A 192 -5.50 2.11 -20.80
CA PRO A 192 -5.59 3.53 -20.40
C PRO A 192 -6.79 3.85 -19.49
N GLU A 193 -7.92 3.18 -19.68
CA GLU A 193 -9.16 3.36 -18.94
C GLU A 193 -9.05 2.94 -17.45
N ASP A 194 -7.97 2.24 -17.07
CA ASP A 194 -7.74 1.83 -15.69
C ASP A 194 -7.03 2.90 -14.86
N LEU A 195 -6.48 3.91 -15.51
CA LEU A 195 -5.70 4.96 -14.84
C LEU A 195 -6.43 5.62 -13.64
N PRO A 196 -7.76 5.83 -13.65
CA PRO A 196 -8.50 6.34 -12.49
C PRO A 196 -8.49 5.44 -11.25
N PHE A 197 -8.10 4.18 -11.41
CA PHE A 197 -8.06 3.20 -10.31
C PHE A 197 -6.64 2.90 -9.81
N MET A 198 -5.61 3.58 -10.36
CA MET A 198 -4.22 3.32 -10.03
C MET A 198 -3.68 4.32 -9.02
N VAL A 199 -2.92 3.84 -8.04
CA VAL A 199 -2.01 4.63 -7.21
C VAL A 199 -0.59 4.11 -7.41
N LEU A 200 0.42 4.96 -7.11
CA LEU A 200 1.83 4.59 -7.21
C LEU A 200 2.37 4.14 -5.87
N GLU A 201 3.25 3.17 -5.90
CA GLU A 201 3.95 2.69 -4.72
C GLU A 201 5.33 2.14 -5.06
N THR A 202 6.14 1.86 -4.04
CA THR A 202 7.39 1.15 -4.23
C THR A 202 7.39 -0.24 -3.62
N ASP A 203 6.70 -0.44 -2.52
CA ASP A 203 6.88 -1.58 -1.62
C ASP A 203 8.34 -1.69 -1.12
N ALA A 204 8.99 -0.54 -0.98
CA ALA A 204 10.38 -0.48 -0.53
C ALA A 204 10.54 -1.07 0.89
N PRO A 205 11.55 -1.92 1.14
CA PRO A 205 12.78 -2.13 0.39
C PRO A 205 12.71 -3.20 -0.72
N TYR A 206 11.52 -3.75 -1.00
CA TYR A 206 11.32 -4.87 -1.92
C TYR A 206 11.07 -4.41 -3.36
N LEU A 207 11.14 -5.37 -4.29
CA LEU A 207 10.64 -5.24 -5.68
C LEU A 207 11.20 -4.04 -6.47
N ALA A 208 12.49 -3.72 -6.30
CA ALA A 208 13.14 -2.60 -7.01
C ALA A 208 12.87 -2.66 -8.53
N PRO A 209 12.47 -1.51 -9.16
CA PRO A 209 12.22 -1.45 -10.60
C PRO A 209 13.50 -1.63 -11.41
N VAL A 210 13.37 -1.94 -12.69
CA VAL A 210 14.47 -1.88 -13.65
C VAL A 210 14.92 -0.41 -13.77
N PRO A 211 16.24 -0.09 -13.75
CA PRO A 211 17.40 -1.01 -13.83
C PRO A 211 17.94 -1.50 -12.47
N HIS A 212 17.22 -1.25 -11.36
CA HIS A 212 17.72 -1.53 -10.01
C HIS A 212 17.34 -2.92 -9.46
N ARG A 213 16.88 -3.84 -10.31
CA ARG A 213 16.56 -5.22 -9.92
C ARG A 213 17.67 -5.87 -9.10
N GLY A 214 17.27 -6.57 -8.01
CA GLY A 214 18.19 -7.25 -7.10
C GLY A 214 18.93 -6.33 -6.11
N LYS A 215 18.61 -5.03 -6.11
CA LYS A 215 19.07 -4.05 -5.11
C LYS A 215 17.91 -3.67 -4.18
N ARG A 216 18.23 -3.01 -3.06
CA ARG A 216 17.22 -2.40 -2.20
C ARG A 216 16.41 -1.38 -3.00
N ASN A 217 15.09 -1.49 -2.95
CA ASN A 217 14.17 -0.49 -3.48
C ASN A 217 14.11 0.73 -2.56
N GLU A 218 13.71 1.88 -3.08
CA GLU A 218 13.46 3.09 -2.30
C GLU A 218 12.41 3.99 -2.97
N PRO A 219 11.69 4.84 -2.22
CA PRO A 219 10.67 5.74 -2.76
C PRO A 219 11.16 6.64 -3.88
N ALA A 220 12.45 6.97 -3.93
CA ALA A 220 13.08 7.73 -5.00
C ALA A 220 12.98 7.07 -6.39
N TYR A 221 12.57 5.80 -6.46
CA TYR A 221 12.42 5.07 -7.73
C TYR A 221 10.99 5.14 -8.33
N ILE A 222 10.03 5.79 -7.67
CA ILE A 222 8.69 6.06 -8.24
C ILE A 222 8.73 6.62 -9.66
N PRO A 223 9.61 7.58 -10.03
CA PRO A 223 9.67 8.09 -11.40
C PRO A 223 9.93 7.03 -12.48
N LEU A 224 10.59 5.92 -12.15
CA LEU A 224 10.79 4.80 -13.07
C LEU A 224 9.48 4.04 -13.34
N VAL A 225 8.62 3.94 -12.32
CA VAL A 225 7.27 3.35 -12.45
C VAL A 225 6.40 4.27 -13.30
N VAL A 226 6.43 5.59 -13.05
CA VAL A 226 5.72 6.61 -13.86
C VAL A 226 6.12 6.51 -15.33
N GLU A 227 7.42 6.44 -15.61
CA GLU A 227 7.94 6.32 -16.98
C GLU A 227 7.42 5.07 -17.67
N ARG A 228 7.44 3.95 -16.95
CA ARG A 228 6.94 2.67 -17.49
C ARG A 228 5.44 2.71 -17.74
N LEU A 229 4.65 3.26 -16.82
CA LEU A 229 3.19 3.40 -16.99
C LEU A 229 2.85 4.33 -18.16
N ALA A 230 3.57 5.44 -18.33
CA ALA A 230 3.38 6.34 -19.46
C ALA A 230 3.58 5.61 -20.80
N GLN A 231 4.62 4.79 -20.91
CA GLN A 231 4.87 3.97 -22.10
C GLN A 231 3.78 2.91 -22.32
N LEU A 232 3.36 2.25 -21.24
CA LEU A 232 2.41 1.14 -21.29
C LEU A 232 1.00 1.63 -21.66
N LEU A 233 0.59 2.78 -21.11
CA LEU A 233 -0.76 3.33 -21.31
C LEU A 233 -0.83 4.34 -22.46
N GLY A 234 0.29 4.61 -23.16
CA GLY A 234 0.31 5.52 -24.31
C GLY A 234 0.00 6.97 -23.94
N THR A 235 0.38 7.41 -22.73
CA THR A 235 0.21 8.78 -22.23
C THR A 235 1.55 9.41 -21.85
N ASP A 236 1.57 10.66 -21.42
CA ASP A 236 2.78 11.30 -20.91
C ASP A 236 2.96 11.11 -19.38
N LYS A 237 4.16 11.38 -18.90
CA LYS A 237 4.49 11.26 -17.46
C LYS A 237 3.64 12.21 -16.61
N ALA A 238 3.36 13.41 -17.11
CA ALA A 238 2.57 14.39 -16.39
C ALA A 238 1.13 13.92 -16.19
N GLY A 239 0.55 13.27 -17.19
CA GLY A 239 -0.78 12.64 -17.09
C GLY A 239 -0.83 11.52 -16.05
N ILE A 240 0.20 10.65 -16.00
CA ILE A 240 0.31 9.63 -14.96
C ILE A 240 0.42 10.27 -13.57
N GLU A 241 1.33 11.22 -13.39
CA GLU A 241 1.54 11.90 -12.11
C GLU A 241 0.27 12.60 -11.61
N LEU A 242 -0.43 13.30 -12.50
CA LEU A 242 -1.66 14.02 -12.16
C LEU A 242 -2.75 13.05 -11.70
N ALA A 243 -3.03 12.02 -12.50
CA ALA A 243 -4.09 11.06 -12.23
C ALA A 243 -3.81 10.26 -10.96
N THR A 244 -2.60 9.69 -10.81
CA THR A 244 -2.27 8.86 -9.64
C THR A 244 -2.19 9.68 -8.35
N THR A 245 -1.79 10.96 -8.42
CA THR A 245 -1.84 11.87 -7.27
C THR A 245 -3.28 12.22 -6.89
N ALA A 246 -4.16 12.44 -7.86
CA ALA A 246 -5.58 12.65 -7.59
C ALA A 246 -6.23 11.41 -6.94
N ASN A 247 -5.91 10.23 -7.46
CA ASN A 247 -6.37 8.97 -6.90
C ASN A 247 -5.85 8.73 -5.46
N ALA A 248 -4.58 9.07 -5.20
CA ALA A 248 -4.01 8.99 -3.86
C ALA A 248 -4.67 9.99 -2.89
N ARG A 249 -5.03 11.19 -3.37
CA ARG A 249 -5.77 12.19 -2.58
C ARG A 249 -7.18 11.74 -2.23
N GLU A 250 -7.86 11.10 -3.17
CA GLU A 250 -9.18 10.52 -2.93
C GLU A 250 -9.10 9.38 -1.91
N LEU A 251 -8.11 8.49 -2.04
CA LEU A 251 -7.96 7.30 -1.21
C LEU A 251 -7.45 7.64 0.20
N PHE A 252 -6.46 8.53 0.31
CA PHE A 252 -5.79 8.90 1.57
C PHE A 252 -5.96 10.40 1.87
N PRO A 253 -7.18 10.93 2.07
CA PRO A 253 -7.39 12.38 2.23
C PRO A 253 -6.57 12.97 3.38
N LYS A 254 -6.41 12.25 4.50
CA LYS A 254 -5.67 12.71 5.68
C LYS A 254 -4.22 13.11 5.40
N ILE A 255 -3.54 12.50 4.42
CA ILE A 255 -2.14 12.89 4.13
C ILE A 255 -2.03 14.22 3.38
N PHE A 256 -3.16 14.77 2.92
CA PHE A 256 -3.24 16.05 2.21
C PHE A 256 -3.89 17.17 3.03
N GLU A 257 -4.47 16.84 4.17
CA GLU A 257 -4.90 17.81 5.16
C GLU A 257 -3.63 18.40 5.79
N GLY A 258 -3.51 19.73 5.83
CA GLY A 258 -2.36 20.38 6.50
C GLY A 258 -2.33 19.97 7.96
N ALA A 259 -1.15 19.82 8.56
CA ALA A 259 -1.03 19.60 10.00
C ALA A 259 -1.82 20.69 10.72
N THR A 260 -2.96 20.32 11.29
CA THR A 260 -3.68 21.19 12.21
C THR A 260 -2.76 21.34 13.43
N THR A 261 -2.08 22.49 13.50
CA THR A 261 -1.24 22.92 14.63
C THR A 261 -2.05 22.96 15.93
#